data_9e4583ebe349036644fa2a0bf4006e07
#
_entry.id   9e4583ebe349036644fa2a0bf4006e07
#
_cell.length_a   1.000
_cell.length_b   1.000
_cell.length_c   1.000
_cell.angle_alpha   90.00
_cell.angle_beta   90.00
_cell.angle_gamma   90.00
#
_symmetry.space_group_name_H-M   'P 1'
#
loop_
_entity.id
_entity.type
_entity.pdbx_description
1 polymer ?
#
loop_
_entity_poly.entity_id
_entity_poly.type
_entity_poly.pdbx_seq_one_letter_code
_entity_poly.pdbx_strand_id
1 'polypeptide(L)'
;MPTFRGHVLIGLTGRYASGKSTVVDFLVSKGLASESCSDSIRAHLKQNGIEESRENLINGGNELRRSGGPGILAEMLLERLGGKNAVIDSIRTPGEVEALQQRDDFILIEVRAGMDARWQRAQTRARTGDIVDRETFFANEEKEAVAKDESGQALNATASLADLVLVNDGSLEDLHSDLEELWVMLSA
;
A
#
# COMPACT_ATOMS: atom_id res chain seq x y z
N MET A 1 -9.55 3.98 -25.72
CA MET A 1 -9.47 4.16 -24.26
C MET A 1 -8.86 5.52 -24.02
N PRO A 2 -9.41 6.37 -23.15
CA PRO A 2 -8.75 7.63 -22.83
C PRO A 2 -7.42 7.32 -22.14
N THR A 3 -6.34 7.69 -22.79
CA THR A 3 -5.00 7.66 -22.18
C THR A 3 -4.90 8.86 -21.25
N PHE A 4 -4.52 8.63 -20.02
CA PHE A 4 -4.22 9.68 -19.05
C PHE A 4 -3.17 10.63 -19.69
N ARG A 5 -3.51 11.91 -19.86
CA ARG A 5 -2.64 12.89 -20.53
C ARG A 5 -1.71 13.64 -19.57
N GLY A 6 -1.82 13.39 -18.26
CA GLY A 6 -1.01 14.02 -17.23
C GLY A 6 0.04 13.11 -16.64
N HIS A 7 0.80 13.65 -15.70
CA HIS A 7 1.61 12.85 -14.78
C HIS A 7 0.76 12.56 -13.54
N VAL A 8 0.82 11.31 -13.04
CA VAL A 8 0.14 10.93 -11.81
C VAL A 8 0.91 9.80 -11.11
N LEU A 9 1.07 9.96 -9.82
CA LEU A 9 1.57 8.95 -8.91
C LEU A 9 0.53 8.73 -7.82
N ILE A 10 -0.11 7.58 -7.82
CA ILE A 10 -1.16 7.24 -6.83
C ILE A 10 -0.56 6.32 -5.79
N GLY A 11 -0.52 6.77 -4.54
CA GLY A 11 -0.13 5.95 -3.41
C GLY A 11 -1.35 5.31 -2.72
N LEU A 12 -1.22 4.06 -2.30
CA LEU A 12 -2.26 3.36 -1.55
C LEU A 12 -1.76 3.01 -0.14
N THR A 13 -2.53 3.41 0.85
CA THR A 13 -2.39 2.97 2.23
C THR A 13 -3.69 2.35 2.73
N GLY A 14 -3.66 1.74 3.88
CA GLY A 14 -4.83 1.11 4.50
C GLY A 14 -4.53 -0.28 5.05
N ARG A 15 -5.38 -0.73 5.95
CA ARG A 15 -5.21 -1.97 6.70
C ARG A 15 -5.26 -3.21 5.81
N TYR A 16 -4.79 -4.34 6.34
CA TYR A 16 -4.83 -5.61 5.63
C TYR A 16 -6.26 -5.99 5.22
N ALA A 17 -6.42 -6.60 4.03
CA ALA A 17 -7.69 -6.99 3.43
C ALA A 17 -8.71 -5.84 3.19
N SER A 18 -8.28 -4.56 3.20
CA SER A 18 -9.16 -3.43 2.87
C SER A 18 -9.58 -3.36 1.39
N GLY A 19 -8.92 -4.12 0.48
CA GLY A 19 -9.24 -4.14 -0.94
C GLY A 19 -8.24 -3.41 -1.84
N LYS A 20 -7.08 -2.97 -1.32
CA LYS A 20 -6.04 -2.28 -2.10
C LYS A 20 -5.66 -2.98 -3.40
N SER A 21 -5.57 -4.32 -3.41
CA SER A 21 -5.22 -5.06 -4.63
C SER A 21 -6.26 -4.87 -5.74
N THR A 22 -7.55 -4.79 -5.42
CA THR A 22 -8.60 -4.50 -6.41
C THR A 22 -8.44 -3.08 -6.99
N VAL A 23 -8.07 -2.12 -6.14
CA VAL A 23 -7.76 -0.75 -6.58
C VAL A 23 -6.53 -0.73 -7.50
N VAL A 24 -5.47 -1.48 -7.14
CA VAL A 24 -4.27 -1.63 -8.01
C VAL A 24 -4.65 -2.21 -9.35
N ASP A 25 -5.40 -3.34 -9.37
CA ASP A 25 -5.80 -4.02 -10.61
C ASP A 25 -6.64 -3.08 -11.51
N PHE A 26 -7.54 -2.31 -10.91
CA PHE A 26 -8.33 -1.30 -11.63
C PHE A 26 -7.44 -0.22 -12.25
N LEU A 27 -6.54 0.39 -11.48
CA LEU A 27 -5.66 1.46 -11.97
C LEU A 27 -4.67 0.95 -13.04
N VAL A 28 -4.19 -0.28 -12.90
CA VAL A 28 -3.38 -0.94 -13.93
C VAL A 28 -4.19 -1.14 -15.22
N SER A 29 -5.47 -1.49 -15.13
CA SER A 29 -6.35 -1.58 -16.30
C SER A 29 -6.55 -0.25 -17.03
N LYS A 30 -6.36 0.87 -16.31
CA LYS A 30 -6.37 2.23 -16.87
C LYS A 30 -5.01 2.66 -17.45
N GLY A 31 -3.99 1.82 -17.37
CA GLY A 31 -2.68 2.03 -17.98
C GLY A 31 -1.57 2.52 -17.06
N LEU A 32 -1.79 2.55 -15.74
CA LEU A 32 -0.73 2.85 -14.78
C LEU A 32 0.21 1.64 -14.59
N ALA A 33 1.50 1.92 -14.35
CA ALA A 33 2.41 0.90 -13.85
C ALA A 33 2.05 0.55 -12.40
N SER A 34 2.35 -0.66 -11.95
CA SER A 34 2.20 -1.06 -10.55
C SER A 34 3.55 -1.29 -9.91
N GLU A 35 3.79 -0.67 -8.77
CA GLU A 35 4.98 -0.82 -7.94
C GLU A 35 4.57 -0.97 -6.46
N SER A 36 5.47 -1.51 -5.66
CA SER A 36 5.24 -1.66 -4.23
C SER A 36 6.48 -1.31 -3.42
N CYS A 37 6.32 -0.60 -2.30
CA CYS A 37 7.41 -0.37 -1.35
C CYS A 37 8.01 -1.69 -0.83
N SER A 38 7.21 -2.75 -0.74
CA SER A 38 7.70 -4.07 -0.32
C SER A 38 8.58 -4.78 -1.36
N ASP A 39 8.59 -4.34 -2.62
CA ASP A 39 9.49 -4.93 -3.63
C ASP A 39 10.96 -4.60 -3.36
N SER A 40 11.24 -3.43 -2.77
CA SER A 40 12.58 -3.09 -2.28
C SER A 40 13.03 -4.03 -1.17
N ILE A 41 12.11 -4.43 -0.28
CA ILE A 41 12.40 -5.40 0.78
C ILE A 41 12.65 -6.80 0.19
N ARG A 42 11.81 -7.24 -0.76
CA ARG A 42 12.00 -8.54 -1.45
C ARG A 42 13.34 -8.61 -2.17
N ALA A 43 13.73 -7.54 -2.85
CA ALA A 43 15.04 -7.45 -3.50
C ALA A 43 16.18 -7.57 -2.48
N HIS A 44 16.08 -6.87 -1.33
CA HIS A 44 17.05 -6.96 -0.24
C HIS A 44 17.15 -8.38 0.34
N LEU A 45 16.03 -9.03 0.66
CA LEU A 45 16.01 -10.39 1.16
C LEU A 45 16.66 -11.37 0.17
N LYS A 46 16.29 -11.26 -1.11
CA LYS A 46 16.85 -12.09 -2.18
C LYS A 46 18.36 -11.95 -2.32
N GLN A 47 18.87 -10.70 -2.28
CA GLN A 47 20.31 -10.42 -2.36
C GLN A 47 21.09 -11.04 -1.19
N ASN A 48 20.46 -11.13 -0.01
CA ASN A 48 21.06 -11.70 1.20
C ASN A 48 20.77 -13.21 1.38
N GLY A 49 20.08 -13.85 0.42
CA GLY A 49 19.74 -15.27 0.50
C GLY A 49 18.73 -15.61 1.60
N ILE A 50 17.92 -14.63 2.02
CA ILE A 50 16.89 -14.78 3.06
C ILE A 50 15.57 -15.16 2.41
N GLU A 51 14.91 -16.20 2.93
CA GLU A 51 13.61 -16.68 2.43
C GLU A 51 12.52 -15.61 2.65
N GLU A 52 11.62 -15.47 1.68
CA GLU A 52 10.47 -14.58 1.79
C GLU A 52 9.42 -15.17 2.75
N SER A 53 9.27 -14.53 3.90
CA SER A 53 8.22 -14.77 4.88
C SER A 53 7.68 -13.45 5.38
N ARG A 54 6.48 -13.44 5.99
CA ARG A 54 5.93 -12.21 6.59
C ARG A 54 6.87 -11.61 7.63
N GLU A 55 7.47 -12.45 8.46
CA GLU A 55 8.41 -12.03 9.48
C GLU A 55 9.68 -11.41 8.85
N ASN A 56 10.26 -12.06 7.85
CA ASN A 56 11.45 -11.56 7.17
C ASN A 56 11.18 -10.28 6.38
N LEU A 57 9.98 -10.11 5.80
CA LEU A 57 9.58 -8.85 5.17
C LEU A 57 9.48 -7.71 6.19
N ILE A 58 8.93 -7.95 7.38
CA ILE A 58 8.87 -6.94 8.45
C ILE A 58 10.29 -6.60 8.93
N ASN A 59 11.12 -7.60 9.22
CA ASN A 59 12.48 -7.41 9.72
C ASN A 59 13.36 -6.70 8.69
N GLY A 60 13.31 -7.11 7.42
CA GLY A 60 14.07 -6.49 6.33
C GLY A 60 13.63 -5.04 6.07
N GLY A 61 12.33 -4.77 6.14
CA GLY A 61 11.82 -3.40 6.05
C GLY A 61 12.31 -2.50 7.18
N ASN A 62 12.30 -3.01 8.41
CA ASN A 62 12.83 -2.28 9.57
C ASN A 62 14.35 -2.08 9.48
N GLU A 63 15.11 -3.06 8.98
CA GLU A 63 16.55 -2.94 8.75
C GLU A 63 16.86 -1.86 7.71
N LEU A 64 16.18 -1.88 6.57
CA LEU A 64 16.36 -0.86 5.53
C LEU A 64 16.03 0.55 6.05
N ARG A 65 14.96 0.72 6.81
CA ARG A 65 14.61 2.02 7.40
C ARG A 65 15.59 2.48 8.45
N ARG A 66 16.19 1.58 9.26
CA ARG A 66 17.24 1.96 10.23
C ARG A 66 18.50 2.45 9.53
N SER A 67 18.85 1.85 8.39
CA SER A 67 20.08 2.20 7.67
C SER A 67 19.92 3.40 6.75
N GLY A 68 18.77 3.55 6.10
CA GLY A 68 18.52 4.55 5.06
C GLY A 68 17.48 5.61 5.42
N GLY A 69 16.87 5.54 6.60
CA GLY A 69 15.82 6.46 7.01
C GLY A 69 14.39 5.96 6.73
N PRO A 70 13.36 6.62 7.30
CA PRO A 70 11.98 6.15 7.26
C PRO A 70 11.36 6.14 5.85
N GLY A 71 11.90 6.93 4.90
CA GLY A 71 11.44 7.03 3.51
C GLY A 71 12.16 6.13 2.52
N ILE A 72 13.23 5.43 2.93
CA ILE A 72 14.15 4.72 2.03
C ILE A 72 13.46 3.77 1.03
N LEU A 73 12.39 3.08 1.42
CA LEU A 73 11.71 2.15 0.53
C LEU A 73 11.01 2.87 -0.63
N ALA A 74 10.46 4.05 -0.36
CA ALA A 74 9.84 4.90 -1.36
C ALA A 74 10.91 5.59 -2.26
N GLU A 75 12.02 6.02 -1.70
CA GLU A 75 13.15 6.57 -2.47
C GLU A 75 13.69 5.55 -3.46
N MET A 76 14.00 4.33 -3.01
CA MET A 76 14.42 3.22 -3.87
C MET A 76 13.39 2.89 -4.96
N LEU A 77 12.09 3.03 -4.66
CA LEU A 77 11.02 2.82 -5.62
C LEU A 77 11.00 3.95 -6.66
N LEU A 78 11.09 5.22 -6.25
CA LEU A 78 11.10 6.36 -7.16
C LEU A 78 12.25 6.30 -8.16
N GLU A 79 13.43 5.86 -7.74
CA GLU A 79 14.58 5.63 -8.63
C GLU A 79 14.25 4.59 -9.72
N ARG A 80 13.62 3.45 -9.34
CA ARG A 80 13.23 2.42 -10.30
C ARG A 80 12.13 2.89 -11.26
N LEU A 81 11.20 3.69 -10.75
CA LEU A 81 10.04 4.15 -11.50
C LEU A 81 10.41 5.11 -12.65
N GLY A 82 11.45 5.93 -12.47
CA GLY A 82 11.97 6.82 -13.52
C GLY A 82 10.94 7.82 -14.03
N GLY A 83 10.06 8.34 -13.17
CA GLY A 83 9.07 9.36 -13.51
C GLY A 83 7.79 8.86 -14.21
N LYS A 84 7.61 7.55 -14.37
CA LYS A 84 6.40 6.97 -14.99
C LYS A 84 5.16 7.20 -14.13
N ASN A 85 3.99 7.16 -14.77
CA ASN A 85 2.70 7.10 -14.11
C ASN A 85 2.54 5.73 -13.44
N ALA A 86 2.19 5.71 -12.15
CA ALA A 86 2.10 4.47 -11.42
C ALA A 86 1.11 4.53 -10.25
N VAL A 87 0.67 3.34 -9.84
CA VAL A 87 0.07 3.10 -8.53
C VAL A 87 1.09 2.40 -7.63
N ILE A 88 1.26 2.93 -6.42
CA ILE A 88 2.21 2.43 -5.43
C ILE A 88 1.43 1.80 -4.28
N ASP A 89 1.58 0.50 -4.08
CA ASP A 89 1.00 -0.22 -2.93
C ASP A 89 1.98 -0.30 -1.75
N SER A 90 1.43 -0.68 -0.62
CA SER A 90 2.19 -0.98 0.61
C SER A 90 2.91 0.22 1.24
N ILE A 91 2.36 1.42 1.13
CA ILE A 91 2.82 2.60 1.86
C ILE A 91 2.38 2.46 3.32
N ARG A 92 3.34 2.48 4.26
CA ARG A 92 3.11 2.11 5.67
C ARG A 92 3.70 3.06 6.70
N THR A 93 4.44 4.06 6.25
CA THR A 93 5.08 5.05 7.13
C THR A 93 4.90 6.47 6.60
N PRO A 94 4.82 7.48 7.49
CA PRO A 94 4.84 8.88 7.06
C PRO A 94 6.07 9.25 6.23
N GLY A 95 7.24 8.70 6.55
CA GLY A 95 8.47 8.98 5.80
C GLY A 95 8.41 8.48 4.34
N GLU A 96 7.71 7.37 4.08
CA GLU A 96 7.45 6.93 2.70
C GLU A 96 6.53 7.93 1.97
N VAL A 97 5.53 8.48 2.66
CA VAL A 97 4.66 9.53 2.10
C VAL A 97 5.46 10.78 1.77
N GLU A 98 6.28 11.27 2.70
CA GLU A 98 7.14 12.44 2.51
C GLU A 98 8.10 12.27 1.32
N ALA A 99 8.68 11.08 1.15
CA ALA A 99 9.54 10.78 0.01
C ALA A 99 8.74 10.81 -1.32
N LEU A 100 7.53 10.25 -1.36
CA LEU A 100 6.69 10.26 -2.56
C LEU A 100 6.15 11.64 -2.90
N GLN A 101 5.91 12.49 -1.91
CA GLN A 101 5.49 13.90 -2.06
C GLN A 101 6.56 14.80 -2.72
N GLN A 102 7.78 14.30 -2.94
CA GLN A 102 8.74 15.00 -3.80
C GLN A 102 8.29 15.08 -5.26
N ARG A 103 7.31 14.28 -5.64
CA ARG A 103 6.60 14.43 -6.91
C ARG A 103 5.32 15.24 -6.70
N ASP A 104 5.21 16.35 -7.43
CA ASP A 104 4.06 17.27 -7.35
C ASP A 104 2.73 16.64 -7.77
N ASP A 105 2.79 15.52 -8.51
CA ASP A 105 1.65 14.74 -9.00
C ASP A 105 1.27 13.56 -8.10
N PHE A 106 1.82 13.49 -6.89
CA PHE A 106 1.52 12.43 -5.92
C PHE A 106 0.19 12.68 -5.20
N ILE A 107 -0.62 11.63 -5.12
CA ILE A 107 -1.88 11.61 -4.38
C ILE A 107 -1.91 10.34 -3.53
N LEU A 108 -2.13 10.48 -2.23
CA LEU A 108 -2.27 9.36 -1.30
C LEU A 108 -3.74 9.02 -1.08
N ILE A 109 -4.13 7.78 -1.31
CA ILE A 109 -5.48 7.27 -1.09
C ILE A 109 -5.46 6.24 0.04
N GLU A 110 -6.23 6.48 1.10
CA GLU A 110 -6.52 5.44 2.08
C GLU A 110 -7.67 4.55 1.57
N VAL A 111 -7.43 3.26 1.43
CA VAL A 111 -8.49 2.28 1.20
C VAL A 111 -8.93 1.72 2.55
N ARG A 112 -10.12 2.12 2.99
CA ARG A 112 -10.69 1.80 4.30
C ARG A 112 -11.79 0.75 4.17
N ALA A 113 -11.81 -0.21 5.08
CA ALA A 113 -12.91 -1.16 5.21
C ALA A 113 -13.11 -1.55 6.67
N GLY A 114 -14.34 -1.83 7.04
CA GLY A 114 -14.73 -2.27 8.39
C GLY A 114 -14.07 -3.60 8.78
N MET A 115 -13.94 -3.82 10.09
CA MET A 115 -13.25 -5.00 10.65
C MET A 115 -13.85 -6.31 10.16
N ASP A 116 -15.18 -6.42 10.12
CA ASP A 116 -15.85 -7.66 9.72
C ASP A 116 -15.67 -7.95 8.24
N ALA A 117 -15.77 -6.94 7.38
CA ALA A 117 -15.54 -7.07 5.95
C ALA A 117 -14.09 -7.52 5.67
N ARG A 118 -13.11 -6.95 6.37
CA ARG A 118 -11.70 -7.32 6.21
C ARG A 118 -11.40 -8.73 6.70
N TRP A 119 -12.00 -9.12 7.81
CA TRP A 119 -11.88 -10.49 8.33
C TRP A 119 -12.45 -11.51 7.35
N GLN A 120 -13.68 -11.30 6.84
CA GLN A 120 -14.30 -12.18 5.85
C GLN A 120 -13.45 -12.31 4.58
N ARG A 121 -12.93 -11.20 4.07
CA ARG A 121 -12.06 -11.19 2.89
C ARG A 121 -10.74 -11.92 3.13
N ALA A 122 -10.15 -11.77 4.32
CA ALA A 122 -8.92 -12.48 4.70
C ALA A 122 -9.13 -14.00 4.70
N GLN A 123 -10.26 -14.46 5.27
CA GLN A 123 -10.61 -15.89 5.27
C GLN A 123 -10.84 -16.45 3.86
N THR A 124 -11.55 -15.70 3.01
CA THR A 124 -11.84 -16.13 1.62
C THR A 124 -10.57 -16.22 0.78
N ARG A 125 -9.58 -15.34 1.01
CA ARG A 125 -8.29 -15.36 0.30
C ARG A 125 -7.45 -16.58 0.59
N ALA A 126 -7.57 -17.17 1.78
CA ALA A 126 -6.86 -18.38 2.24
C ALA A 126 -5.37 -18.44 1.81
N ARG A 127 -4.65 -17.30 1.85
CA ARG A 127 -3.21 -17.30 1.57
C ARG A 127 -2.48 -18.09 2.63
N THR A 128 -1.49 -18.87 2.23
CA THR A 128 -0.63 -19.62 3.15
C THR A 128 -0.05 -18.66 4.19
N GLY A 129 -0.31 -18.90 5.49
CA GLY A 129 0.11 -18.05 6.60
C GLY A 129 -0.90 -16.97 7.05
N ASP A 130 -2.00 -16.77 6.33
CA ASP A 130 -3.06 -15.82 6.71
C ASP A 130 -4.17 -16.45 7.58
N ILE A 131 -4.21 -17.78 7.66
CA ILE A 131 -5.22 -18.53 8.42
C ILE A 131 -4.80 -18.54 9.88
N VAL A 132 -5.13 -17.49 10.57
CA VAL A 132 -5.07 -17.37 12.02
C VAL A 132 -6.50 -17.21 12.53
N ASP A 133 -6.70 -17.36 13.83
CA ASP A 133 -7.98 -16.99 14.43
C ASP A 133 -8.19 -15.45 14.35
N ARG A 134 -9.44 -15.04 14.55
CA ARG A 134 -9.85 -13.64 14.44
C ARG A 134 -9.08 -12.71 15.41
N GLU A 135 -8.82 -13.17 16.63
CA GLU A 135 -8.14 -12.39 17.66
C GLU A 135 -6.68 -12.14 17.23
N THR A 136 -5.98 -13.18 16.81
CA THR A 136 -4.60 -13.10 16.29
C THR A 136 -4.52 -12.20 15.07
N PHE A 137 -5.51 -12.26 14.17
CA PHE A 137 -5.57 -11.38 12.99
C PHE A 137 -5.55 -9.91 13.39
N PHE A 138 -6.45 -9.49 14.28
CA PHE A 138 -6.52 -8.09 14.71
C PHE A 138 -5.36 -7.68 15.62
N ALA A 139 -4.86 -8.58 16.47
CA ALA A 139 -3.67 -8.31 17.27
C ALA A 139 -2.42 -8.04 16.41
N ASN A 140 -2.30 -8.71 15.27
CA ASN A 140 -1.21 -8.44 14.33
C ASN A 140 -1.39 -7.09 13.60
N GLU A 141 -2.63 -6.72 13.26
CA GLU A 141 -2.90 -5.40 12.68
C GLU A 141 -2.56 -4.25 13.64
N GLU A 142 -2.88 -4.38 14.92
CA GLU A 142 -2.56 -3.35 15.92
C GLU A 142 -1.04 -3.14 16.07
N LYS A 143 -0.23 -4.19 15.88
CA LYS A 143 1.24 -4.06 15.85
C LYS A 143 1.75 -3.25 14.66
N GLU A 144 1.03 -3.28 13.53
CA GLU A 144 1.36 -2.52 12.32
C GLU A 144 0.73 -1.11 12.34
N ALA A 145 -0.31 -0.91 13.17
CA ALA A 145 -1.06 0.35 13.23
C ALA A 145 -0.25 1.47 13.88
N VAL A 146 0.53 1.16 14.90
CA VAL A 146 1.33 2.10 15.67
C VAL A 146 2.77 1.64 15.73
N ALA A 147 3.67 2.46 15.20
CA ALA A 147 5.11 2.17 15.25
C ALA A 147 5.61 2.10 16.70
N LYS A 148 6.50 1.14 16.97
CA LYS A 148 7.22 1.05 18.24
C LYS A 148 8.45 1.96 18.29
N ASP A 149 9.01 2.24 17.12
CA ASP A 149 10.16 3.12 16.90
C ASP A 149 10.07 3.71 15.48
N GLU A 150 11.00 4.56 15.10
CA GLU A 150 11.04 5.25 13.80
C GLU A 150 11.19 4.30 12.60
N SER A 151 11.63 3.06 12.82
CA SER A 151 11.79 2.05 11.77
C SER A 151 10.54 1.19 11.56
N GLY A 152 9.59 1.23 12.49
CA GLY A 152 8.37 0.43 12.49
C GLY A 152 7.32 0.95 11.51
N GLN A 153 6.31 0.11 11.25
CA GLN A 153 5.13 0.51 10.48
C GLN A 153 4.21 1.38 11.34
N ALA A 154 3.63 2.42 10.74
CA ALA A 154 2.79 3.41 11.40
C ALA A 154 1.53 3.69 10.56
N LEU A 155 0.71 2.65 10.31
CA LEU A 155 -0.43 2.72 9.40
C LEU A 155 -1.44 3.81 9.77
N ASN A 156 -1.69 4.03 11.07
CA ASN A 156 -2.63 5.08 11.50
C ASN A 156 -2.11 6.48 11.15
N ALA A 157 -0.82 6.75 11.44
CA ALA A 157 -0.20 8.03 11.10
C ALA A 157 -0.12 8.22 9.57
N THR A 158 0.18 7.15 8.82
CA THR A 158 0.21 7.18 7.35
C THR A 158 -1.18 7.48 6.77
N ALA A 159 -2.22 6.81 7.27
CA ALA A 159 -3.60 7.01 6.83
C ALA A 159 -4.09 8.44 7.11
N SER A 160 -3.63 9.08 8.19
CA SER A 160 -4.00 10.47 8.49
C SER A 160 -3.43 11.50 7.50
N LEU A 161 -2.46 11.11 6.67
CA LEU A 161 -1.88 11.94 5.60
C LEU A 161 -2.57 11.74 4.25
N ALA A 162 -3.59 10.87 4.17
CA ALA A 162 -4.27 10.59 2.91
C ALA A 162 -5.05 11.81 2.40
N ASP A 163 -4.86 12.11 1.11
CA ASP A 163 -5.60 13.16 0.40
C ASP A 163 -7.06 12.76 0.16
N LEU A 164 -7.28 11.46 -0.05
CA LEU A 164 -8.59 10.87 -0.33
C LEU A 164 -8.79 9.59 0.50
N VAL A 165 -10.06 9.31 0.82
CA VAL A 165 -10.46 8.07 1.49
C VAL A 165 -11.48 7.34 0.62
N LEU A 166 -11.13 6.11 0.22
CA LEU A 166 -12.02 5.19 -0.48
C LEU A 166 -12.57 4.17 0.52
N VAL A 167 -13.86 4.24 0.82
CA VAL A 167 -14.53 3.32 1.76
C VAL A 167 -15.03 2.10 1.00
N ASN A 168 -14.55 0.93 1.36
CA ASN A 168 -14.86 -0.34 0.70
C ASN A 168 -15.57 -1.30 1.67
N ASP A 169 -16.78 -0.94 2.08
CA ASP A 169 -17.65 -1.78 2.93
C ASP A 169 -18.76 -2.50 2.14
N GLY A 170 -18.96 -2.10 0.90
CA GLY A 170 -19.98 -2.62 -0.01
C GLY A 170 -19.56 -3.84 -0.82
N SER A 171 -20.29 -4.08 -1.88
CA SER A 171 -20.02 -5.12 -2.88
C SER A 171 -18.81 -4.78 -3.77
N LEU A 172 -18.39 -5.73 -4.60
CA LEU A 172 -17.34 -5.48 -5.60
C LEU A 172 -17.82 -4.50 -6.68
N GLU A 173 -19.11 -4.56 -7.02
CA GLU A 173 -19.75 -3.65 -7.96
C GLU A 173 -19.75 -2.21 -7.45
N ASP A 174 -20.07 -2.01 -6.16
CA ASP A 174 -20.02 -0.68 -5.53
C ASP A 174 -18.60 -0.12 -5.59
N LEU A 175 -17.59 -0.93 -5.21
CA LEU A 175 -16.19 -0.52 -5.31
C LEU A 175 -15.79 -0.15 -6.74
N HIS A 176 -16.22 -0.91 -7.74
CA HIS A 176 -15.93 -0.59 -9.14
C HIS A 176 -16.57 0.72 -9.58
N SER A 177 -17.81 1.01 -9.14
CA SER A 177 -18.48 2.29 -9.40
C SER A 177 -17.69 3.47 -8.80
N ASP A 178 -17.31 3.35 -7.53
CA ASP A 178 -16.51 4.38 -6.83
C ASP A 178 -15.14 4.60 -7.51
N LEU A 179 -14.52 3.53 -8.02
CA LEU A 179 -13.25 3.61 -8.74
C LEU A 179 -13.38 4.29 -10.10
N GLU A 180 -14.49 4.08 -10.83
CA GLU A 180 -14.73 4.81 -12.08
C GLU A 180 -14.96 6.31 -11.82
N GLU A 181 -15.68 6.69 -10.77
CA GLU A 181 -15.86 8.08 -10.37
C GLU A 181 -14.52 8.71 -9.95
N LEU A 182 -13.73 8.01 -9.15
CA LEU A 182 -12.38 8.43 -8.76
C LEU A 182 -11.50 8.66 -9.99
N TRP A 183 -11.53 7.73 -10.96
CA TRP A 183 -10.75 7.84 -12.19
C TRP A 183 -11.12 9.05 -13.02
N VAL A 184 -12.42 9.33 -13.15
CA VAL A 184 -12.91 10.55 -13.85
C VAL A 184 -12.37 11.80 -13.15
N MET A 185 -12.44 11.87 -11.82
CA MET A 185 -11.94 13.00 -11.05
C MET A 185 -10.42 13.21 -11.21
N LEU A 186 -9.64 12.13 -11.19
CA LEU A 186 -8.17 12.20 -11.33
C LEU A 186 -7.72 12.48 -12.76
N SER A 187 -8.59 12.28 -13.76
CA SER A 187 -8.29 12.46 -15.19
C SER A 187 -8.74 13.81 -15.74
N ALA A 188 -9.46 14.60 -14.95
CA ALA A 188 -9.98 15.91 -15.34
C ALA A 188 -8.89 16.98 -15.27
#